data_83f137037e3b977c66c59bf6f180091c
#
_entry.id   83f137037e3b977c66c59bf6f180091c
#
_cell.length_a   1.000
_cell.length_b   1.000
_cell.length_c   1.000
_cell.angle_alpha   90.00
_cell.angle_beta   90.00
_cell.angle_gamma   90.00
#
_symmetry.space_group_name_H-M   'P 1'
#
loop_
_entity.id
_entity.type
_entity.pdbx_description
1 polymer ?
#
loop_
_entity_poly.entity_id
_entity_poly.type
_entity_poly.pdbx_seq_one_letter_code
_entity_poly.pdbx_strand_id
1 'polypeptide(L)'
;MNWLSDPALAPIAQKVESGQRLNFEEGMQLFRTRDLNTLMRLANLRKTALHGDKVYFVHSMRLEFTNICYVGCTFCAFAAHKNEARAWDYSPEEVVAQVGRRYLPGITELHMSSGHHPNHKWEYYPAMVRDRKSTRLNSSHVSESRMP
;
A
#
# COMPACT_ATOMS: atom_id res chain seq x y z
N MET A 1 -29.08 22.19 -0.84
CA MET A 1 -27.70 21.79 -1.18
C MET A 1 -27.27 22.40 -2.50
N ASN A 2 -26.81 23.66 -2.45
CA ASN A 2 -26.43 24.42 -3.69
C ASN A 2 -25.10 23.95 -4.33
N TRP A 3 -24.50 22.88 -3.82
CA TRP A 3 -23.20 22.38 -4.26
C TRP A 3 -23.28 21.08 -5.06
N LEU A 4 -24.47 20.50 -5.18
CA LEU A 4 -24.73 19.30 -5.97
C LEU A 4 -24.89 19.69 -7.44
N SER A 5 -24.00 19.21 -8.29
CA SER A 5 -24.11 19.44 -9.76
C SER A 5 -25.04 18.39 -10.37
N ASP A 6 -25.10 17.19 -9.82
CA ASP A 6 -26.04 16.13 -10.24
C ASP A 6 -27.17 15.95 -9.21
N PRO A 7 -28.40 16.38 -9.50
CA PRO A 7 -29.52 16.22 -8.59
C PRO A 7 -29.85 14.77 -8.25
N ALA A 8 -29.48 13.81 -9.10
CA ALA A 8 -29.70 12.38 -8.85
C ALA A 8 -28.91 11.87 -7.64
N LEU A 9 -27.83 12.56 -7.24
CA LEU A 9 -27.04 12.21 -6.06
C LEU A 9 -27.60 12.79 -4.76
N ALA A 10 -28.69 13.59 -4.77
CA ALA A 10 -29.24 14.22 -3.58
C ALA A 10 -29.64 13.23 -2.47
N PRO A 11 -30.31 12.11 -2.74
CA PRO A 11 -30.64 11.12 -1.71
C PRO A 11 -29.38 10.49 -1.08
N ILE A 12 -28.35 10.25 -1.89
CA ILE A 12 -27.07 9.71 -1.42
C ILE A 12 -26.36 10.73 -0.53
N ALA A 13 -26.35 12.00 -0.94
CA ALA A 13 -25.77 13.08 -0.17
C ALA A 13 -26.41 13.21 1.22
N GLN A 14 -27.73 13.13 1.34
CA GLN A 14 -28.45 13.14 2.61
C GLN A 14 -28.03 11.99 3.53
N LYS A 15 -27.88 10.78 2.98
CA LYS A 15 -27.40 9.61 3.74
C LYS A 15 -25.97 9.80 4.23
N VAL A 16 -25.08 10.31 3.37
CA VAL A 16 -23.69 10.58 3.74
C VAL A 16 -23.61 11.62 4.85
N GLU A 17 -24.38 12.72 4.76
CA GLU A 17 -24.42 13.77 5.78
C GLU A 17 -24.95 13.24 7.11
N SER A 18 -25.98 12.38 7.09
CA SER A 18 -26.53 11.75 8.29
C SER A 18 -25.72 10.56 8.80
N GLY A 19 -24.61 10.22 8.14
CA GLY A 19 -23.75 9.12 8.53
C GLY A 19 -24.31 7.72 8.23
N GLN A 20 -25.40 7.64 7.48
CA GLN A 20 -26.01 6.37 7.10
C GLN A 20 -25.15 5.61 6.06
N ARG A 21 -25.18 4.29 6.14
CA ARG A 21 -24.48 3.44 5.19
C ARG A 21 -25.22 3.41 3.85
N LEU A 22 -24.48 3.50 2.76
CA LEU A 22 -25.01 3.34 1.41
C LEU A 22 -25.21 1.85 1.11
N ASN A 23 -26.25 1.56 0.31
CA ASN A 23 -26.46 0.23 -0.23
C ASN A 23 -25.65 0.03 -1.53
N PHE A 24 -25.74 -1.18 -2.11
CA PHE A 24 -24.97 -1.54 -3.31
C PHE A 24 -25.35 -0.65 -4.51
N GLU A 25 -26.63 -0.42 -4.76
CA GLU A 25 -27.10 0.38 -5.90
C GLU A 25 -26.67 1.85 -5.79
N GLU A 26 -26.72 2.42 -4.60
CA GLU A 26 -26.23 3.78 -4.33
C GLU A 26 -24.71 3.87 -4.53
N GLY A 27 -23.95 2.85 -4.11
CA GLY A 27 -22.53 2.73 -4.40
C GLY A 27 -22.23 2.65 -5.90
N MET A 28 -23.00 1.86 -6.64
CA MET A 28 -22.90 1.76 -8.09
C MET A 28 -23.27 3.08 -8.80
N GLN A 29 -24.22 3.83 -8.26
CA GLN A 29 -24.56 5.16 -8.79
C GLN A 29 -23.38 6.13 -8.61
N LEU A 30 -22.74 6.15 -7.44
CA LEU A 30 -21.51 6.93 -7.22
C LEU A 30 -20.36 6.49 -8.13
N PHE A 31 -20.24 5.20 -8.40
CA PHE A 31 -19.19 4.69 -9.29
C PHE A 31 -19.42 5.10 -10.76
N ARG A 32 -20.66 5.27 -11.18
CA ARG A 32 -21.03 5.65 -12.56
C ARG A 32 -21.11 7.16 -12.78
N THR A 33 -21.16 7.96 -11.72
CA THR A 33 -21.26 9.41 -11.86
C THR A 33 -20.06 10.02 -12.56
N ARG A 34 -20.29 11.05 -13.35
CA ARG A 34 -19.24 11.91 -13.92
C ARG A 34 -19.00 13.17 -13.09
N ASP A 35 -19.83 13.40 -12.09
CA ASP A 35 -19.70 14.54 -11.18
C ASP A 35 -18.66 14.22 -10.08
N LEU A 36 -17.39 14.28 -10.46
CA LEU A 36 -16.27 14.02 -9.56
C LEU A 36 -16.20 15.03 -8.40
N ASN A 37 -16.64 16.27 -8.63
CA ASN A 37 -16.63 17.29 -7.59
C ASN A 37 -17.59 16.95 -6.46
N THR A 38 -18.80 16.53 -6.80
CA THR A 38 -19.78 16.04 -5.81
C THR A 38 -19.24 14.80 -5.11
N LEU A 39 -18.68 13.84 -5.83
CA LEU A 39 -18.10 12.62 -5.26
C LEU A 39 -16.98 12.92 -4.25
N MET A 40 -16.02 13.78 -4.62
CA MET A 40 -14.93 14.21 -3.74
C MET A 40 -15.46 14.91 -2.48
N ARG A 41 -16.47 15.75 -2.62
CA ARG A 41 -17.08 16.45 -1.49
C ARG A 41 -17.78 15.49 -0.53
N LEU A 42 -18.53 14.53 -1.03
CA LEU A 42 -19.16 13.47 -0.23
C LEU A 42 -18.12 12.63 0.52
N ALA A 43 -17.05 12.22 -0.16
CA ALA A 43 -15.95 11.50 0.45
C ALA A 43 -15.28 12.31 1.56
N ASN A 44 -15.03 13.61 1.32
CA ASN A 44 -14.45 14.50 2.33
C ASN A 44 -15.36 14.72 3.54
N LEU A 45 -16.67 14.90 3.34
CA LEU A 45 -17.63 14.98 4.44
C LEU A 45 -17.55 13.73 5.33
N ARG A 46 -17.53 12.55 4.74
CA ARG A 46 -17.44 11.30 5.50
C ARG A 46 -16.07 11.15 6.19
N LYS A 47 -14.97 11.46 5.49
CA LYS A 47 -13.61 11.47 6.07
C LYS A 47 -13.54 12.39 7.28
N THR A 48 -14.04 13.62 7.15
CA THR A 48 -13.97 14.61 8.23
C THR A 48 -14.84 14.23 9.41
N ALA A 49 -16.02 13.64 9.18
CA ALA A 49 -16.87 13.14 10.24
C ALA A 49 -16.23 11.99 11.04
N LEU A 50 -15.39 11.16 10.40
CA LEU A 50 -14.74 10.01 11.04
C LEU A 50 -13.40 10.37 11.69
N HIS A 51 -12.61 11.24 11.08
CA HIS A 51 -11.20 11.44 11.40
C HIS A 51 -10.82 12.92 11.63
N GLY A 52 -11.77 13.84 11.51
CA GLY A 52 -11.49 15.29 11.55
C GLY A 52 -10.53 15.69 10.43
N ASP A 53 -9.63 16.63 10.72
CA ASP A 53 -8.63 17.12 9.76
C ASP A 53 -7.33 16.32 9.76
N LYS A 54 -7.28 15.22 10.53
CA LYS A 54 -6.10 14.35 10.60
C LYS A 54 -5.89 13.60 9.29
N VAL A 55 -4.66 13.59 8.84
CA VAL A 55 -4.18 12.79 7.72
C VAL A 55 -3.02 11.93 8.21
N TYR A 56 -3.07 10.64 7.91
CA TYR A 56 -2.04 9.69 8.26
C TYR A 56 -1.26 9.33 6.99
N PHE A 57 0.05 9.24 7.13
CA PHE A 57 0.92 8.78 6.05
C PHE A 57 2.00 7.84 6.62
N VAL A 58 2.54 7.00 5.77
CA VAL A 58 3.66 6.13 6.08
C VAL A 58 4.87 6.63 5.30
N HIS A 59 5.96 6.93 6.01
CA HIS A 59 7.25 7.19 5.37
C HIS A 59 7.95 5.85 5.18
N SER A 60 7.64 5.18 4.09
CA SER A 60 8.17 3.85 3.80
C SER A 60 9.37 3.89 2.86
N MET A 61 10.32 3.01 3.11
CA MET A 61 11.37 2.65 2.16
C MET A 61 10.98 1.33 1.48
N ARG A 62 11.02 1.32 0.15
CA ARG A 62 10.75 0.12 -0.61
C ARG A 62 12.05 -0.63 -0.91
N LEU A 63 12.02 -1.94 -0.73
CA LEU A 63 13.14 -2.82 -1.02
C LEU A 63 12.66 -4.08 -1.74
N GLU A 64 13.20 -4.30 -2.91
CA GLU A 64 13.06 -5.53 -3.67
C GLU A 64 14.36 -6.33 -3.55
N PHE A 65 14.28 -7.58 -3.11
CA PHE A 65 15.45 -8.41 -2.86
C PHE A 65 15.80 -9.35 -4.02
N THR A 66 14.88 -9.60 -4.95
CA THR A 66 15.13 -10.30 -6.22
C THR A 66 14.09 -9.92 -7.27
N ASN A 67 14.46 -9.82 -8.52
CA ASN A 67 13.52 -9.73 -9.62
C ASN A 67 13.33 -11.07 -10.36
N ILE A 68 14.03 -12.11 -9.94
CA ILE A 68 13.86 -13.45 -10.50
C ILE A 68 12.50 -14.00 -10.05
N CYS A 69 11.64 -14.35 -11.03
CA CYS A 69 10.28 -14.80 -10.75
C CYS A 69 9.85 -15.89 -11.74
N TYR A 70 9.29 -16.99 -11.21
CA TYR A 70 8.77 -18.08 -12.03
C TYR A 70 7.28 -17.93 -12.40
N VAL A 71 6.56 -16.97 -11.78
CA VAL A 71 5.09 -16.87 -11.92
C VAL A 71 4.66 -16.35 -13.31
N GLY A 72 5.47 -15.50 -13.97
CA GLY A 72 5.20 -15.06 -15.33
C GLY A 72 3.94 -14.21 -15.53
N CYS A 73 3.58 -13.35 -14.57
CA CYS A 73 2.44 -12.45 -14.69
C CYS A 73 2.56 -11.56 -15.94
N THR A 74 1.54 -11.52 -16.78
CA THR A 74 1.55 -10.82 -18.08
C THR A 74 1.75 -9.31 -17.98
N PHE A 75 1.39 -8.69 -16.86
CA PHE A 75 1.54 -7.24 -16.64
C PHE A 75 2.85 -6.85 -15.93
N CYS A 76 3.66 -7.82 -15.48
CA CYS A 76 4.80 -7.56 -14.63
C CYS A 76 6.07 -7.26 -15.45
N ALA A 77 6.39 -5.98 -15.62
CA ALA A 77 7.66 -5.55 -16.24
C ALA A 77 8.90 -5.75 -15.34
N PHE A 78 8.69 -5.99 -14.05
CA PHE A 78 9.75 -6.17 -13.05
C PHE A 78 10.40 -7.56 -13.13
N ALA A 79 9.60 -8.60 -13.37
CA ALA A 79 10.06 -9.98 -13.35
C ALA A 79 11.11 -10.27 -14.43
N ALA A 80 12.16 -11.01 -14.06
CA ALA A 80 13.19 -11.55 -14.95
C ALA A 80 13.29 -13.06 -14.80
N HIS A 81 13.71 -13.75 -15.85
CA HIS A 81 14.18 -15.12 -15.75
C HIS A 81 15.65 -15.15 -15.27
N LYS A 82 16.02 -16.22 -14.57
CA LYS A 82 17.35 -16.34 -13.91
C LYS A 82 18.54 -16.05 -14.83
N ASN A 83 18.42 -16.33 -16.12
CA ASN A 83 19.50 -16.18 -17.10
C ASN A 83 19.45 -14.87 -17.89
N GLU A 84 18.52 -13.99 -17.59
CA GLU A 84 18.46 -12.68 -18.24
C GLU A 84 19.54 -11.75 -17.67
N ALA A 85 20.14 -10.92 -18.53
CA ALA A 85 21.18 -9.96 -18.11
C ALA A 85 20.68 -8.94 -17.05
N ARG A 86 19.38 -8.71 -16.97
CA ARG A 86 18.73 -7.82 -15.98
C ARG A 86 18.33 -8.53 -14.68
N ALA A 87 18.58 -9.86 -14.59
CA ALA A 87 18.26 -10.63 -13.39
C ALA A 87 19.20 -10.28 -12.24
N TRP A 88 18.65 -10.14 -11.05
CA TRP A 88 19.42 -9.93 -9.82
C TRP A 88 18.75 -10.62 -8.64
N ASP A 89 19.56 -10.98 -7.67
CA ASP A 89 19.16 -11.70 -6.47
C ASP A 89 20.12 -11.34 -5.34
N TYR A 90 19.62 -10.83 -4.22
CA TYR A 90 20.44 -10.41 -3.10
C TYR A 90 20.47 -11.49 -2.01
N SER A 91 21.65 -11.72 -1.43
CA SER A 91 21.76 -12.45 -0.17
C SER A 91 21.14 -11.66 0.98
N PRO A 92 20.82 -12.29 2.13
CA PRO A 92 20.36 -11.57 3.31
C PRO A 92 21.30 -10.43 3.73
N GLU A 93 22.60 -10.63 3.66
CA GLU A 93 23.63 -9.64 3.99
C GLU A 93 23.61 -8.45 3.02
N GLU A 94 23.45 -8.72 1.73
CA GLU A 94 23.29 -7.67 0.72
C GLU A 94 22.01 -6.88 0.90
N VAL A 95 20.91 -7.53 1.29
CA VAL A 95 19.66 -6.86 1.65
C VAL A 95 19.86 -5.88 2.80
N VAL A 96 20.56 -6.31 3.87
CA VAL A 96 20.90 -5.45 5.01
C VAL A 96 21.78 -4.27 4.58
N ALA A 97 22.77 -4.51 3.73
CA ALA A 97 23.63 -3.45 3.18
C ALA A 97 22.84 -2.45 2.32
N GLN A 98 21.87 -2.91 1.52
CA GLN A 98 20.96 -2.02 0.76
C GLN A 98 20.11 -1.14 1.69
N VAL A 99 19.57 -1.72 2.75
CA VAL A 99 18.83 -0.96 3.77
C VAL A 99 19.72 0.13 4.37
N GLY A 100 20.95 -0.22 4.80
CA GLY A 100 21.89 0.74 5.40
C GLY A 100 22.24 1.91 4.47
N ARG A 101 22.44 1.63 3.16
CA ARG A 101 22.76 2.67 2.17
C ARG A 101 21.58 3.60 1.84
N ARG A 102 20.35 3.11 1.93
CA ARG A 102 19.13 3.83 1.50
C ARG A 102 18.33 4.40 2.65
N TYR A 103 18.71 4.08 3.88
CA TYR A 103 18.01 4.56 5.06
C TYR A 103 18.09 6.09 5.18
N LEU A 104 16.94 6.71 5.39
CA LEU A 104 16.81 8.13 5.70
C LEU A 104 16.15 8.28 7.07
N PRO A 105 16.59 9.28 7.88
CA PRO A 105 15.92 9.58 9.16
C PRO A 105 14.42 9.83 8.96
N GLY A 106 13.62 9.25 9.84
CA GLY A 106 12.16 9.38 9.76
C GLY A 106 11.44 8.28 8.98
N ILE A 107 12.16 7.34 8.34
CA ILE A 107 11.53 6.14 7.79
C ILE A 107 10.92 5.32 8.93
N THR A 108 9.62 5.07 8.82
CA THR A 108 8.83 4.34 9.83
C THR A 108 8.54 2.89 9.41
N GLU A 109 8.66 2.59 8.12
CA GLU A 109 8.33 1.28 7.56
C GLU A 109 9.30 0.87 6.46
N LEU A 110 9.67 -0.40 6.44
CA LEU A 110 10.33 -1.04 5.32
C LEU A 110 9.34 -1.96 4.61
N HIS A 111 8.93 -1.58 3.42
CA HIS A 111 8.08 -2.39 2.55
C HIS A 111 8.94 -3.28 1.65
N MET A 112 8.85 -4.60 1.86
CA MET A 112 9.60 -5.59 1.07
C MET A 112 8.67 -6.33 0.13
N SER A 113 8.99 -6.31 -1.16
CA SER A 113 8.30 -7.10 -2.18
C SER A 113 9.33 -7.58 -3.22
N SER A 114 9.08 -8.72 -3.85
CA SER A 114 10.03 -9.27 -4.81
C SER A 114 9.41 -10.30 -5.74
N GLY A 115 10.21 -10.75 -6.69
CA GLY A 115 9.89 -11.92 -7.49
C GLY A 115 9.80 -13.20 -6.64
N HIS A 116 9.02 -14.16 -7.12
CA HIS A 116 9.00 -15.51 -6.54
C HIS A 116 10.16 -16.32 -7.12
N HIS A 117 11.30 -16.27 -6.41
CA HIS A 117 12.51 -16.99 -6.84
C HIS A 117 12.32 -18.51 -6.65
N PRO A 118 12.60 -19.34 -7.68
CA PRO A 118 12.30 -20.78 -7.61
C PRO A 118 13.14 -21.54 -6.56
N ASN A 119 14.31 -21.02 -6.18
CA ASN A 119 15.23 -21.68 -5.28
C ASN A 119 15.23 -21.10 -3.85
N HIS A 120 14.52 -20.00 -3.59
CA HIS A 120 14.41 -19.46 -2.24
C HIS A 120 13.48 -20.32 -1.42
N LYS A 121 14.05 -20.95 -0.37
CA LYS A 121 13.29 -21.67 0.63
C LYS A 121 12.73 -20.72 1.69
N TRP A 122 11.81 -21.22 2.50
CA TRP A 122 11.18 -20.42 3.55
C TRP A 122 12.18 -19.73 4.48
N GLU A 123 13.29 -20.39 4.80
CA GLU A 123 14.31 -19.90 5.73
C GLU A 123 15.00 -18.61 5.27
N TYR A 124 15.01 -18.35 3.96
CA TYR A 124 15.57 -17.12 3.38
C TYR A 124 14.83 -15.87 3.88
N TYR A 125 13.51 -15.90 3.93
CA TYR A 125 12.70 -14.73 4.31
C TYR A 125 12.87 -14.32 5.78
N PRO A 126 12.77 -15.23 6.77
CA PRO A 126 13.10 -14.90 8.16
C PRO A 126 14.54 -14.44 8.37
N ALA A 127 15.51 -14.97 7.59
CA ALA A 127 16.90 -14.57 7.69
C ALA A 127 17.07 -13.08 7.36
N MET A 128 16.48 -12.60 6.25
CA MET A 128 16.49 -11.18 5.88
C MET A 128 15.91 -10.26 6.95
N VAL A 129 14.85 -10.72 7.66
CA VAL A 129 14.20 -9.91 8.72
C VAL A 129 14.97 -9.96 10.03
N ARG A 130 15.59 -11.11 10.36
CA ARG A 130 16.29 -11.33 11.63
C ARG A 130 17.56 -10.50 11.73
N ASP A 131 18.30 -10.36 10.65
CA ASP A 131 19.59 -9.67 10.63
C ASP A 131 19.47 -8.13 10.77
N ARG A 132 18.27 -7.59 10.60
CA ARG A 132 17.99 -6.15 10.84
C ARG A 132 18.19 -5.71 12.29
N LYS A 133 18.15 -6.61 13.27
CA LYS A 133 18.43 -6.28 14.67
C LYS A 133 19.90 -5.91 14.90
N SER A 134 20.83 -6.41 14.10
CA SER A 134 22.25 -6.09 14.20
C SER A 134 22.60 -4.69 13.69
N THR A 135 21.78 -4.09 12.83
CA THR A 135 22.02 -2.77 12.21
C THR A 135 21.43 -1.60 13.00
N ARG A 136 21.01 -1.78 14.27
CA ARG A 136 20.44 -0.72 15.13
C ARG A 136 19.27 0.08 14.53
N LEU A 137 18.58 -0.45 13.57
CA LEU A 137 17.28 0.06 13.17
C LEU A 137 16.31 -0.33 14.29
N ASN A 138 16.03 0.60 15.19
CA ASN A 138 15.08 0.44 16.28
C ASN A 138 13.69 0.12 15.69
N SER A 139 13.40 -1.14 15.48
CA SER A 139 12.07 -1.63 15.10
C SER A 139 11.21 -1.79 16.36
N SER A 140 11.02 -0.70 17.12
CA SER A 140 10.14 -0.70 18.29
C SER A 140 8.65 -0.56 17.92
N HIS A 141 8.29 -0.61 16.66
CA HIS A 141 6.90 -0.59 16.22
C HIS A 141 6.63 -1.73 15.25
N VAL A 142 6.34 -2.90 15.79
CA VAL A 142 5.46 -3.85 15.13
C VAL A 142 4.06 -3.24 15.27
N SER A 143 3.58 -2.53 14.25
CA SER A 143 2.18 -2.22 14.18
C SER A 143 1.46 -3.53 13.89
N GLU A 144 0.89 -4.14 14.93
CA GLU A 144 -0.07 -5.23 14.76
C GLU A 144 -1.27 -4.65 13.99
N SER A 145 -1.30 -4.88 12.70
CA SER A 145 -2.51 -4.69 11.91
C SER A 145 -3.50 -5.76 12.36
N ARG A 146 -4.31 -5.44 13.35
CA ARG A 146 -5.53 -6.19 13.61
C ARG A 146 -6.52 -5.81 12.53
N MET A 147 -6.64 -6.67 11.53
CA MET A 147 -7.83 -6.65 10.70
C MET A 147 -9.00 -7.25 11.49
N PRO A 148 -10.18 -6.63 11.43
CA PRO A 148 -11.41 -7.17 12.04
C PRO A 148 -11.90 -8.41 11.32
#